data_71667df57310f8183da4027c5e09e89c
#
_entry.id   71667df57310f8183da4027c5e09e89c
#
_cell.length_a   1.000
_cell.length_b   1.000
_cell.length_c   1.000
_cell.angle_alpha   90.00
_cell.angle_beta   90.00
_cell.angle_gamma   90.00
#
_symmetry.space_group_name_H-M   'P 1'
#
loop_
_entity.id
_entity.type
_entity.pdbx_description
1 polymer ?
#
loop_
_entity_poly.entity_id
_entity_poly.type
_entity_poly.pdbx_seq_one_letter_code
_entity_poly.pdbx_strand_id
1 'polypeptide(L)'
;MSGRVLQVEADGGSRGNPGVAGYGALVRDGATGRVLAERAAPLGKQSNNVAEYSGLIAGLEAAARIDLAADVEVRMDSKLVVEQMAGRWKIKHEDMRRLALEARELCSARSAAGGSVRFTWIPRADNKDADKLSNDGMDGLTIDRSYADGPDATAVDATRPAAVSERHPDGPADQPDKGLVTDPVPGAAADLGAPTRILLVRHGLTDFTVKGWLDGRGGGDPVLNPDGEAKAQACAAAVRRLVGTEVRVVTSALRRARQTGDAIAEALGTTATSDERFDEQGLGDWDGKSMAQVAARWPDELAALRTDPAYARPGGESHDELRDRVLAGWRDVVDAGGTTVLVGHRKPFLVVLAEVLGMPHDRFWRLALAPGSLTGVEVWADGNASVSFVNRTSHL
;
A
#
# COMPACT_ATOMS: atom_id res chain seq x y z
N MET A 1 0.81 -10.24 -35.46
CA MET A 1 1.81 -9.19 -35.16
C MET A 1 2.58 -9.69 -33.95
N SER A 2 3.91 -9.85 -34.04
CA SER A 2 4.73 -10.26 -32.90
C SER A 2 4.65 -9.14 -31.85
N GLY A 3 4.06 -9.43 -30.69
CA GLY A 3 3.95 -8.49 -29.61
C GLY A 3 5.33 -8.09 -29.07
N ARG A 4 5.45 -6.92 -28.46
CA ARG A 4 6.66 -6.49 -27.78
C ARG A 4 7.04 -7.51 -26.68
N VAL A 5 8.32 -7.86 -26.60
CA VAL A 5 8.85 -8.73 -25.56
C VAL A 5 9.75 -7.90 -24.62
N LEU A 6 9.49 -7.95 -23.33
CA LEU A 6 10.34 -7.36 -22.29
C LEU A 6 11.02 -8.48 -21.50
N GLN A 7 12.27 -8.26 -21.10
CA GLN A 7 13.00 -9.14 -20.19
C GLN A 7 13.14 -8.45 -18.84
N VAL A 8 12.69 -9.12 -17.77
CA VAL A 8 12.86 -8.69 -16.39
C VAL A 8 13.94 -9.55 -15.75
N GLU A 9 15.02 -8.94 -15.31
CA GLU A 9 16.04 -9.58 -14.47
C GLU A 9 15.84 -9.07 -13.04
N ALA A 10 15.82 -9.96 -12.06
CA ALA A 10 15.62 -9.60 -10.66
C ALA A 10 16.48 -10.45 -9.74
N ASP A 11 16.89 -9.84 -8.63
CA ASP A 11 17.66 -10.45 -7.55
C ASP A 11 17.27 -9.86 -6.21
N GLY A 12 17.54 -10.59 -5.14
CA GLY A 12 17.37 -10.13 -3.77
C GLY A 12 18.38 -10.77 -2.85
N GLY A 13 18.98 -9.95 -1.99
CA GLY A 13 20.03 -10.38 -1.07
C GLY A 13 19.75 -10.04 0.38
N SER A 14 20.36 -10.80 1.29
CA SER A 14 20.37 -10.49 2.72
C SER A 14 21.72 -10.80 3.33
N ARG A 15 22.35 -9.82 3.98
CA ARG A 15 23.61 -10.01 4.75
C ARG A 15 23.27 -10.56 6.13
N GLY A 16 23.18 -11.89 6.21
CA GLY A 16 22.56 -12.66 7.29
C GLY A 16 21.14 -13.10 6.89
N ASN A 17 20.58 -14.16 7.50
CA ASN A 17 19.26 -14.66 7.11
C ASN A 17 18.40 -15.01 8.35
N PRO A 18 17.55 -14.05 8.84
CA PRO A 18 17.32 -12.70 8.33
C PRO A 18 18.46 -11.73 8.69
N GLY A 19 18.68 -10.74 7.79
CA GLY A 19 19.71 -9.70 7.94
C GLY A 19 19.40 -8.43 7.14
N VAL A 20 20.41 -7.56 7.00
CA VAL A 20 20.27 -6.37 6.15
C VAL A 20 20.02 -6.83 4.73
N ALA A 21 18.82 -6.54 4.23
CA ALA A 21 18.33 -7.01 2.95
C ALA A 21 18.06 -5.86 1.97
N GLY A 22 18.18 -6.15 0.70
CA GLY A 22 17.85 -5.26 -0.41
C GLY A 22 17.48 -6.06 -1.65
N TYR A 23 16.84 -5.41 -2.60
CA TYR A 23 16.53 -6.01 -3.90
C TYR A 23 17.04 -5.16 -5.04
N GLY A 24 17.21 -5.81 -6.20
CA GLY A 24 17.49 -5.19 -7.48
C GLY A 24 16.65 -5.80 -8.59
N ALA A 25 16.22 -4.98 -9.54
CA ALA A 25 15.55 -5.43 -10.74
C ALA A 25 15.83 -4.49 -11.90
N LEU A 26 15.85 -5.03 -13.11
CA LEU A 26 15.92 -4.22 -14.33
C LEU A 26 15.01 -4.80 -15.41
N VAL A 27 14.59 -3.94 -16.32
CA VAL A 27 13.78 -4.31 -17.47
C VAL A 27 14.55 -3.99 -18.72
N ARG A 28 14.67 -4.98 -19.63
CA ARG A 28 15.27 -4.82 -20.94
C ARG A 28 14.25 -4.96 -22.05
N ASP A 29 14.49 -4.29 -23.13
CA ASP A 29 13.86 -4.59 -24.41
C ASP A 29 14.36 -5.94 -24.92
N GLY A 30 13.46 -6.89 -25.16
CA GLY A 30 13.82 -8.26 -25.53
C GLY A 30 14.46 -8.41 -26.91
N ALA A 31 14.25 -7.44 -27.82
CA ALA A 31 14.82 -7.44 -29.16
C ALA A 31 16.21 -6.83 -29.21
N THR A 32 16.46 -5.77 -28.44
CA THR A 32 17.70 -4.98 -28.49
C THR A 32 18.63 -5.24 -27.31
N GLY A 33 18.13 -5.83 -26.20
CA GLY A 33 18.85 -6.00 -24.95
C GLY A 33 19.07 -4.69 -24.17
N ARG A 34 18.58 -3.55 -24.66
CA ARG A 34 18.73 -2.25 -24.02
C ARG A 34 17.97 -2.19 -22.70
N VAL A 35 18.60 -1.63 -21.66
CA VAL A 35 17.94 -1.38 -20.37
C VAL A 35 16.91 -0.27 -20.53
N LEU A 36 15.68 -0.52 -20.07
CA LEU A 36 14.56 0.41 -20.10
C LEU A 36 14.20 0.93 -18.71
N ALA A 37 14.49 0.16 -17.66
CA ALA A 37 14.29 0.58 -16.29
C ALA A 37 15.22 -0.15 -15.33
N GLU A 38 15.57 0.49 -14.22
CA GLU A 38 16.33 -0.07 -13.10
C GLU A 38 15.64 0.26 -11.78
N ARG A 39 15.60 -0.70 -10.87
CA ARG A 39 15.01 -0.59 -9.53
C ARG A 39 15.94 -1.21 -8.51
N ALA A 40 16.16 -0.52 -7.39
CA ALA A 40 16.78 -1.07 -6.21
C ALA A 40 16.26 -0.37 -4.96
N ALA A 41 16.11 -1.08 -3.85
CA ALA A 41 15.81 -0.45 -2.57
C ALA A 41 16.23 -1.33 -1.38
N PRO A 42 16.53 -0.69 -0.22
CA PRO A 42 16.74 -1.39 1.03
C PRO A 42 15.40 -1.92 1.58
N LEU A 43 15.45 -3.08 2.22
CA LEU A 43 14.29 -3.74 2.85
C LEU A 43 14.40 -3.77 4.38
N GLY A 44 15.46 -3.21 4.95
CA GLY A 44 15.77 -3.37 6.36
C GLY A 44 16.14 -4.81 6.70
N LYS A 45 15.71 -5.33 7.85
CA LYS A 45 16.03 -6.69 8.28
C LYS A 45 15.01 -7.69 7.72
N GLN A 46 15.37 -8.41 6.66
CA GLN A 46 14.52 -9.40 6.00
C GLN A 46 15.29 -10.69 5.66
N SER A 47 14.54 -11.74 5.29
CA SER A 47 15.14 -12.97 4.77
C SER A 47 15.51 -12.82 3.29
N ASN A 48 16.44 -13.64 2.80
CA ASN A 48 16.84 -13.68 1.41
C ASN A 48 15.63 -13.92 0.48
N ASN A 49 14.75 -14.84 0.84
CA ASN A 49 13.58 -15.16 0.02
C ASN A 49 12.58 -13.98 -0.10
N VAL A 50 12.42 -13.18 0.96
CA VAL A 50 11.61 -11.95 0.91
C VAL A 50 12.24 -10.95 -0.05
N ALA A 51 13.57 -10.79 -0.02
CA ALA A 51 14.27 -9.89 -0.92
C ALA A 51 14.14 -10.31 -2.39
N GLU A 52 14.27 -11.60 -2.68
CA GLU A 52 14.09 -12.18 -4.02
C GLU A 52 12.68 -11.90 -4.59
N TYR A 53 11.63 -12.13 -3.79
CA TYR A 53 10.25 -11.80 -4.22
C TYR A 53 10.04 -10.30 -4.39
N SER A 54 10.66 -9.46 -3.55
CA SER A 54 10.57 -7.99 -3.68
C SER A 54 11.21 -7.50 -4.98
N GLY A 55 12.34 -8.08 -5.38
CA GLY A 55 12.96 -7.81 -6.68
C GLY A 55 12.07 -8.21 -7.85
N LEU A 56 11.45 -9.40 -7.78
CA LEU A 56 10.49 -9.87 -8.80
C LEU A 56 9.32 -8.88 -8.95
N ILE A 57 8.70 -8.47 -7.86
CA ILE A 57 7.55 -7.54 -7.86
C ILE A 57 7.96 -6.21 -8.48
N ALA A 58 9.09 -5.62 -8.04
CA ALA A 58 9.59 -4.35 -8.57
C ALA A 58 9.88 -4.42 -10.08
N GLY A 59 10.41 -5.55 -10.56
CA GLY A 59 10.65 -5.77 -11.99
C GLY A 59 9.35 -5.89 -12.80
N LEU A 60 8.36 -6.63 -12.29
CA LEU A 60 7.05 -6.76 -12.94
C LEU A 60 6.30 -5.43 -12.99
N GLU A 61 6.34 -4.63 -11.92
CA GLU A 61 5.77 -3.29 -11.88
C GLU A 61 6.44 -2.35 -12.89
N ALA A 62 7.78 -2.37 -12.95
CA ALA A 62 8.53 -1.57 -13.93
C ALA A 62 8.17 -1.96 -15.37
N ALA A 63 8.07 -3.26 -15.66
CA ALA A 63 7.64 -3.74 -16.98
C ALA A 63 6.18 -3.36 -17.29
N ALA A 64 5.29 -3.33 -16.31
CA ALA A 64 3.90 -2.90 -16.50
C ALA A 64 3.78 -1.41 -16.82
N ARG A 65 4.65 -0.57 -16.22
CA ARG A 65 4.71 0.88 -16.55
C ARG A 65 5.24 1.15 -17.96
N ILE A 66 6.08 0.27 -18.50
CA ILE A 66 6.61 0.39 -19.88
C ILE A 66 5.57 -0.02 -20.91
N ASP A 67 5.00 -1.23 -20.73
CA ASP A 67 3.96 -1.76 -21.60
C ASP A 67 3.24 -2.92 -20.87
N LEU A 68 1.98 -2.71 -20.50
CA LEU A 68 1.20 -3.70 -19.79
C LEU A 68 0.79 -4.88 -20.69
N ALA A 69 0.69 -4.67 -22.00
CA ALA A 69 0.28 -5.67 -22.98
C ALA A 69 1.46 -6.47 -23.57
N ALA A 70 2.71 -6.07 -23.26
CA ALA A 70 3.89 -6.80 -23.75
C ALA A 70 4.00 -8.19 -23.11
N ASP A 71 4.59 -9.15 -23.83
CA ASP A 71 5.05 -10.41 -23.26
C ASP A 71 6.28 -10.14 -22.36
N VAL A 72 6.33 -10.81 -21.20
CA VAL A 72 7.45 -10.65 -20.25
C VAL A 72 8.13 -12.01 -20.03
N GLU A 73 9.44 -12.03 -20.18
CA GLU A 73 10.29 -13.09 -19.68
C GLU A 73 10.97 -12.65 -18.38
N VAL A 74 10.58 -13.24 -17.24
CA VAL A 74 11.26 -13.04 -15.97
C VAL A 74 12.44 -14.01 -15.86
N ARG A 75 13.64 -13.49 -15.62
CA ARG A 75 14.90 -14.22 -15.50
C ARG A 75 15.48 -14.02 -14.11
N MET A 76 15.62 -15.08 -13.34
CA MET A 76 16.14 -15.05 -11.97
C MET A 76 17.04 -16.24 -11.69
N ASP A 77 18.04 -16.06 -10.82
CA ASP A 77 18.86 -17.15 -10.30
C ASP A 77 18.30 -17.80 -9.03
N SER A 78 17.22 -17.25 -8.48
CA SER A 78 16.42 -17.87 -7.42
C SER A 78 15.55 -19.01 -7.96
N LYS A 79 16.07 -20.23 -7.94
CA LYS A 79 15.29 -21.41 -8.36
C LYS A 79 14.01 -21.56 -7.54
N LEU A 80 14.03 -21.19 -6.26
CA LEU A 80 12.86 -21.25 -5.39
C LEU A 80 11.73 -20.37 -5.92
N VAL A 81 12.01 -19.10 -6.19
CA VAL A 81 11.01 -18.14 -6.67
C VAL A 81 10.48 -18.57 -8.04
N VAL A 82 11.37 -18.92 -8.98
CA VAL A 82 10.98 -19.39 -10.33
C VAL A 82 10.05 -20.60 -10.27
N GLU A 83 10.38 -21.62 -9.48
CA GLU A 83 9.59 -22.85 -9.37
C GLU A 83 8.24 -22.62 -8.66
N GLN A 84 8.21 -21.71 -7.67
CA GLN A 84 6.98 -21.35 -6.96
C GLN A 84 6.03 -20.51 -7.83
N MET A 85 6.56 -19.56 -8.58
CA MET A 85 5.76 -18.74 -9.51
C MET A 85 5.24 -19.55 -10.70
N ALA A 86 6.02 -20.51 -11.19
CA ALA A 86 5.59 -21.46 -12.21
C ALA A 86 4.60 -22.53 -11.68
N GLY A 87 4.26 -22.51 -10.40
CA GLY A 87 3.29 -23.45 -9.80
C GLY A 87 3.81 -24.86 -9.54
N ARG A 88 5.10 -25.12 -9.78
CA ARG A 88 5.71 -26.44 -9.59
C ARG A 88 6.07 -26.73 -8.13
N TRP A 89 6.38 -25.69 -7.32
CA TRP A 89 6.68 -25.83 -5.89
C TRP A 89 5.64 -25.13 -5.01
N LYS A 90 5.34 -25.75 -3.86
CA LYS A 90 4.44 -25.17 -2.85
C LYS A 90 5.13 -24.09 -2.03
N ILE A 91 4.41 -23.02 -1.73
CA ILE A 91 4.86 -21.95 -0.86
C ILE A 91 4.41 -22.28 0.57
N LYS A 92 5.38 -22.49 1.48
CA LYS A 92 5.11 -22.92 2.87
C LYS A 92 5.02 -21.76 3.87
N HIS A 93 5.82 -20.69 3.67
CA HIS A 93 5.90 -19.55 4.58
C HIS A 93 4.90 -18.47 4.22
N GLU A 94 4.27 -17.87 5.23
CA GLU A 94 3.21 -16.88 5.06
C GLU A 94 3.68 -15.61 4.33
N ASP A 95 4.85 -15.06 4.73
CA ASP A 95 5.41 -13.86 4.09
C ASP A 95 5.67 -14.07 2.60
N MET A 96 6.24 -15.21 2.23
CA MET A 96 6.45 -15.56 0.81
C MET A 96 5.13 -15.79 0.08
N ARG A 97 4.10 -16.32 0.77
CA ARG A 97 2.78 -16.53 0.16
C ARG A 97 2.14 -15.21 -0.22
N ARG A 98 2.22 -14.21 0.66
CA ARG A 98 1.72 -12.85 0.40
C ARG A 98 2.42 -12.23 -0.81
N LEU A 99 3.75 -12.25 -0.85
CA LEU A 99 4.53 -11.69 -1.96
C LEU A 99 4.28 -12.44 -3.29
N ALA A 100 4.14 -13.75 -3.23
CA ALA A 100 3.80 -14.55 -4.42
C ALA A 100 2.38 -14.27 -4.95
N LEU A 101 1.42 -13.95 -4.08
CA LEU A 101 0.09 -13.51 -4.50
C LEU A 101 0.17 -12.15 -5.21
N GLU A 102 0.90 -11.19 -4.64
CA GLU A 102 1.13 -9.89 -5.25
C GLU A 102 1.79 -10.01 -6.64
N ALA A 103 2.84 -10.82 -6.77
CA ALA A 103 3.46 -11.08 -8.07
C ALA A 103 2.49 -11.74 -9.07
N ARG A 104 1.61 -12.65 -8.61
CA ARG A 104 0.59 -13.29 -9.46
C ARG A 104 -0.50 -12.32 -9.90
N GLU A 105 -0.86 -11.34 -9.07
CA GLU A 105 -1.80 -10.29 -9.44
C GLU A 105 -1.25 -9.43 -10.59
N LEU A 106 0.03 -9.07 -10.54
CA LEU A 106 0.71 -8.38 -11.63
C LEU A 106 0.74 -9.22 -12.93
N CYS A 107 1.01 -10.52 -12.81
CA CYS A 107 0.94 -11.45 -13.96
C CYS A 107 -0.47 -11.54 -14.54
N SER A 108 -1.49 -11.59 -13.68
CA SER A 108 -2.91 -11.67 -14.09
C SER A 108 -3.37 -10.39 -14.78
N ALA A 109 -2.98 -9.21 -14.25
CA ALA A 109 -3.27 -7.93 -14.88
C ALA A 109 -2.66 -7.84 -16.28
N ARG A 110 -1.42 -8.30 -16.46
CA ARG A 110 -0.76 -8.39 -17.77
C ARG A 110 -1.51 -9.31 -18.72
N SER A 111 -1.91 -10.49 -18.26
CA SER A 111 -2.67 -11.45 -19.09
C SER A 111 -4.02 -10.88 -19.52
N ALA A 112 -4.69 -10.14 -18.65
CA ALA A 112 -5.93 -9.44 -18.98
C ALA A 112 -5.74 -8.33 -20.03
N ALA A 113 -4.55 -7.72 -20.10
CA ALA A 113 -4.18 -6.75 -21.13
C ALA A 113 -3.69 -7.37 -22.46
N GLY A 114 -3.61 -8.70 -22.54
CA GLY A 114 -3.22 -9.43 -23.75
C GLY A 114 -1.76 -9.88 -23.80
N GLY A 115 -0.96 -9.57 -22.77
CA GLY A 115 0.41 -10.05 -22.62
C GLY A 115 0.50 -11.39 -21.88
N SER A 116 1.71 -11.91 -21.79
CA SER A 116 2.01 -13.14 -21.03
C SER A 116 3.22 -12.96 -20.12
N VAL A 117 3.39 -13.87 -19.13
CA VAL A 117 4.58 -13.92 -18.27
C VAL A 117 5.16 -15.32 -18.28
N ARG A 118 6.45 -15.44 -18.56
CA ARG A 118 7.22 -16.67 -18.47
C ARG A 118 8.34 -16.52 -17.46
N PHE A 119 8.53 -17.53 -16.61
CA PHE A 119 9.59 -17.58 -15.60
C PHE A 119 10.71 -18.52 -16.06
N THR A 120 11.93 -17.99 -16.14
CA THR A 120 13.13 -18.71 -16.57
C THR A 120 14.19 -18.64 -15.48
N TRP A 121 14.65 -19.80 -15.00
CA TRP A 121 15.81 -19.83 -14.11
C TRP A 121 17.09 -19.64 -14.93
N ILE A 122 17.99 -18.79 -14.43
CA ILE A 122 19.31 -18.55 -15.02
C ILE A 122 20.39 -18.78 -13.98
N PRO A 123 21.62 -19.15 -14.39
CA PRO A 123 22.77 -19.17 -13.47
C PRO A 123 23.06 -17.77 -12.91
N ARG A 124 23.55 -17.68 -11.68
CA ARG A 124 23.93 -16.40 -11.05
C ARG A 124 24.92 -15.58 -11.88
N ALA A 125 25.81 -16.26 -12.63
CA ALA A 125 26.73 -15.60 -13.54
C ALA A 125 26.05 -14.80 -14.66
N ASP A 126 24.78 -15.12 -14.96
CA ASP A 126 24.00 -14.46 -16.00
C ASP A 126 23.01 -13.43 -15.43
N ASN A 127 22.96 -13.24 -14.06
CA ASN A 127 22.12 -12.28 -13.37
C ASN A 127 22.91 -11.13 -12.71
N LYS A 128 24.09 -10.80 -13.23
CA LYS A 128 25.05 -9.88 -12.59
C LYS A 128 24.52 -8.46 -12.40
N ASP A 129 23.73 -7.96 -13.33
CA ASP A 129 23.24 -6.58 -13.28
C ASP A 129 22.17 -6.45 -12.19
N ALA A 130 21.28 -7.45 -12.03
CA ALA A 130 20.31 -7.47 -10.94
C ALA A 130 20.99 -7.74 -9.58
N ASP A 131 22.01 -8.63 -9.51
CA ASP A 131 22.84 -8.85 -8.31
C ASP A 131 23.54 -7.55 -7.85
N LYS A 132 24.08 -6.76 -8.79
CA LYS A 132 24.67 -5.46 -8.47
C LYS A 132 23.62 -4.51 -7.87
N LEU A 133 22.45 -4.38 -8.49
CA LEU A 133 21.36 -3.54 -7.99
C LEU A 133 20.86 -4.02 -6.60
N SER A 134 20.80 -5.34 -6.35
CA SER A 134 20.42 -5.87 -5.03
C SER A 134 21.46 -5.53 -3.96
N ASN A 135 22.75 -5.53 -4.31
CA ASN A 135 23.82 -5.09 -3.43
C ASN A 135 23.74 -3.57 -3.15
N ASP A 136 23.46 -2.75 -4.16
CA ASP A 136 23.21 -1.31 -4.00
C ASP A 136 22.04 -1.09 -3.03
N GLY A 137 20.94 -1.86 -3.15
CA GLY A 137 19.82 -1.86 -2.22
C GLY A 137 20.22 -2.24 -0.79
N MET A 138 21.04 -3.30 -0.60
CA MET A 138 21.56 -3.67 0.72
C MET A 138 22.49 -2.62 1.33
N ASP A 139 23.15 -1.81 0.49
CA ASP A 139 23.99 -0.68 0.92
C ASP A 139 23.17 0.60 1.22
N GLY A 140 21.83 0.51 1.15
CA GLY A 140 20.90 1.58 1.47
C GLY A 140 20.55 2.51 0.31
N LEU A 141 20.99 2.20 -0.91
CA LEU A 141 20.65 2.99 -2.09
C LEU A 141 19.24 2.65 -2.59
N THR A 142 18.49 3.69 -2.98
CA THR A 142 17.23 3.55 -3.70
C THR A 142 17.42 4.02 -5.12
N ILE A 143 17.12 3.13 -6.08
CA ILE A 143 17.22 3.41 -7.52
C ILE A 143 15.84 3.23 -8.14
N ASP A 144 15.34 4.27 -8.78
CA ASP A 144 14.10 4.25 -9.59
C ASP A 144 14.38 5.01 -10.88
N ARG A 145 15.00 4.34 -11.86
CA ARG A 145 15.35 4.91 -13.15
C ARG A 145 14.48 4.32 -14.24
N SER A 146 14.03 5.16 -15.16
CA SER A 146 13.35 4.74 -16.38
C SER A 146 13.96 5.50 -17.56
N TYR A 147 14.20 4.79 -18.66
CA TYR A 147 14.87 5.32 -19.84
C TYR A 147 13.86 5.42 -20.99
N ALA A 148 13.77 6.57 -21.64
CA ALA A 148 12.83 6.78 -22.74
C ALA A 148 13.16 5.89 -23.97
N ASP A 149 12.14 5.54 -24.73
CA ASP A 149 12.27 4.83 -26.00
C ASP A 149 12.73 5.81 -27.11
N GLY A 150 14.07 6.01 -27.27
CA GLY A 150 14.62 6.84 -28.32
C GLY A 150 16.14 6.73 -28.40
N PRO A 151 16.77 7.05 -29.57
CA PRO A 151 18.22 6.90 -29.76
C PRO A 151 19.10 7.88 -28.94
N ASP A 152 18.50 8.91 -28.32
CA ASP A 152 19.20 9.97 -27.56
C ASP A 152 18.67 10.17 -26.12
N ALA A 153 18.17 9.13 -25.48
CA ALA A 153 17.63 9.26 -24.13
C ALA A 153 18.75 9.32 -23.09
N THR A 154 19.04 10.50 -22.57
CA THR A 154 19.79 10.67 -21.33
C THR A 154 18.97 10.19 -20.14
N ALA A 155 19.57 9.42 -19.24
CA ALA A 155 18.94 8.96 -18.03
C ALA A 155 18.42 10.15 -17.21
N VAL A 156 17.15 10.14 -16.85
CA VAL A 156 16.62 11.05 -15.84
C VAL A 156 17.04 10.48 -14.49
N ASP A 157 18.16 11.00 -13.97
CA ASP A 157 18.73 10.54 -12.70
C ASP A 157 18.00 11.22 -11.53
N ALA A 158 17.18 10.48 -10.84
CA ALA A 158 16.55 10.89 -9.59
C ALA A 158 17.28 10.26 -8.39
N THR A 159 18.61 10.47 -8.29
CA THR A 159 19.34 10.02 -7.11
C THR A 159 20.58 10.85 -6.84
N ARG A 160 20.57 11.55 -5.73
CA ARG A 160 21.80 11.82 -4.98
C ARG A 160 21.46 11.91 -3.48
N PRO A 161 22.04 11.09 -2.62
CA PRO A 161 21.96 11.35 -1.19
C PRO A 161 22.85 12.57 -0.90
N ALA A 162 22.27 13.58 -0.24
CA ALA A 162 22.98 14.76 0.20
C ALA A 162 23.99 14.35 1.28
N ALA A 163 25.27 14.51 0.95
CA ALA A 163 26.31 14.61 1.96
C ALA A 163 26.04 15.86 2.82
N VAL A 164 26.10 15.69 4.14
CA VAL A 164 26.01 16.76 5.12
C VAL A 164 27.14 17.77 4.85
N SER A 165 26.79 18.98 4.47
CA SER A 165 27.67 20.14 4.53
C SER A 165 26.85 21.33 5.03
N GLU A 166 27.15 21.75 6.23
CA GLU A 166 26.64 22.99 6.83
C GLU A 166 26.98 24.19 5.95
N ARG A 167 25.97 24.94 5.52
CA ARG A 167 25.98 26.41 5.36
C ARG A 167 24.60 26.94 4.95
N HIS A 168 24.05 27.80 5.77
CA HIS A 168 22.96 28.77 5.54
C HIS A 168 23.50 30.02 4.83
N PRO A 169 22.67 30.99 4.35
CA PRO A 169 21.26 30.98 3.93
C PRO A 169 21.03 31.59 2.52
N ASP A 170 19.73 31.68 2.14
CA ASP A 170 19.14 32.43 1.01
C ASP A 170 18.97 31.65 -0.31
N GLY A 171 17.83 30.97 -0.42
CA GLY A 171 17.23 30.47 -1.65
C GLY A 171 15.70 30.62 -1.63
N PRO A 172 15.04 30.75 -2.81
CA PRO A 172 13.65 31.17 -2.89
C PRO A 172 12.69 30.14 -2.31
N ALA A 173 11.57 30.67 -1.81
CA ALA A 173 10.49 29.96 -1.13
C ALA A 173 10.07 28.66 -1.84
N ASP A 174 10.04 27.60 -1.03
CA ASP A 174 9.48 26.28 -1.29
C ASP A 174 8.07 26.42 -1.86
N GLN A 175 7.87 26.01 -3.12
CA GLN A 175 6.53 25.86 -3.64
C GLN A 175 5.94 24.61 -2.98
N PRO A 176 4.73 24.68 -2.39
CA PRO A 176 4.12 23.51 -1.79
C PRO A 176 3.94 22.44 -2.87
N ASP A 177 4.42 21.24 -2.58
CA ASP A 177 4.10 20.03 -3.33
C ASP A 177 2.59 20.02 -3.57
N LYS A 178 2.17 19.90 -4.83
CA LYS A 178 0.75 19.92 -5.21
C LYS A 178 0.09 18.64 -4.69
N GLY A 179 -0.14 18.62 -3.37
CA GLY A 179 -0.75 17.49 -2.68
C GLY A 179 -2.14 17.19 -3.25
N LEU A 180 -2.48 15.91 -3.30
CA LEU A 180 -3.78 15.39 -3.73
C LEU A 180 -4.30 15.91 -5.09
N VAL A 181 -3.44 16.24 -6.04
CA VAL A 181 -3.84 16.52 -7.41
C VAL A 181 -3.64 15.25 -8.21
N THR A 182 -4.73 14.56 -8.51
CA THR A 182 -4.76 13.59 -9.60
C THR A 182 -4.98 14.34 -10.90
N ASP A 183 -4.33 13.89 -11.98
CA ASP A 183 -4.72 14.31 -13.32
C ASP A 183 -6.22 14.02 -13.49
N PRO A 184 -7.00 14.92 -14.09
CA PRO A 184 -8.43 14.72 -14.24
C PRO A 184 -8.69 13.41 -15.00
N VAL A 185 -9.57 12.58 -14.46
CA VAL A 185 -10.00 11.35 -15.14
C VAL A 185 -10.53 11.73 -16.52
N PRO A 186 -10.03 11.15 -17.63
CA PRO A 186 -10.53 11.47 -18.96
C PRO A 186 -12.03 11.18 -19.04
N GLY A 187 -12.84 12.21 -19.27
CA GLY A 187 -14.31 12.13 -19.33
C GLY A 187 -15.06 12.86 -18.21
N ALA A 188 -14.38 13.42 -17.21
CA ALA A 188 -15.01 14.31 -16.24
C ALA A 188 -15.46 15.60 -16.95
N ALA A 189 -16.74 15.90 -16.92
CA ALA A 189 -17.28 17.15 -17.48
C ALA A 189 -16.61 18.34 -16.78
N ALA A 190 -16.24 19.36 -17.54
CA ALA A 190 -15.39 20.48 -17.14
C ALA A 190 -16.00 21.43 -16.07
N ASP A 191 -17.11 21.08 -15.42
CA ASP A 191 -17.90 21.98 -14.58
C ASP A 191 -18.33 21.37 -13.21
N LEU A 192 -17.69 20.33 -12.71
CA LEU A 192 -18.10 19.70 -11.44
C LEU A 192 -17.58 20.43 -10.18
N GLY A 193 -16.88 21.54 -10.33
CA GLY A 193 -16.28 22.26 -9.21
C GLY A 193 -15.12 21.49 -8.52
N ALA A 194 -14.64 22.02 -7.41
CA ALA A 194 -13.60 21.36 -6.62
C ALA A 194 -14.19 20.16 -5.86
N PRO A 195 -13.54 18.97 -5.89
CA PRO A 195 -14.02 17.83 -5.14
C PRO A 195 -13.86 18.02 -3.62
N THR A 196 -14.71 17.33 -2.85
CA THR A 196 -14.45 17.07 -1.44
C THR A 196 -13.28 16.09 -1.36
N ARG A 197 -12.21 16.46 -0.66
CA ARG A 197 -10.99 15.67 -0.51
C ARG A 197 -10.95 14.99 0.85
N ILE A 198 -10.83 13.67 0.87
CA ILE A 198 -10.78 12.92 2.11
C ILE A 198 -9.48 12.10 2.14
N LEU A 199 -8.70 12.32 3.19
CA LEU A 199 -7.50 11.54 3.47
C LEU A 199 -7.81 10.58 4.63
N LEU A 200 -7.96 9.29 4.31
CA LEU A 200 -8.15 8.24 5.29
C LEU A 200 -6.80 7.86 5.91
N VAL A 201 -6.69 7.87 7.21
CA VAL A 201 -5.48 7.51 7.97
C VAL A 201 -5.82 6.38 8.93
N ARG A 202 -5.26 5.18 8.72
CA ARG A 202 -5.41 4.13 9.71
C ARG A 202 -4.54 4.43 10.93
N HIS A 203 -5.08 4.23 12.14
CA HIS A 203 -4.35 4.42 13.40
C HIS A 203 -2.99 3.70 13.43
N GLY A 204 -2.04 4.18 14.25
CA GLY A 204 -0.74 3.57 14.48
C GLY A 204 -0.81 2.20 15.15
N LEU A 205 0.34 1.60 15.46
CA LEU A 205 0.42 0.28 16.08
C LEU A 205 -0.05 0.30 17.55
N THR A 206 -0.71 -0.78 17.95
CA THR A 206 -1.01 -1.13 19.35
C THR A 206 -0.36 -2.47 19.68
N ASP A 207 -0.27 -2.82 20.95
CA ASP A 207 0.19 -4.16 21.34
C ASP A 207 -0.71 -5.27 20.81
N PHE A 208 -2.03 -5.00 20.65
CA PHE A 208 -2.94 -5.95 20.04
C PHE A 208 -2.61 -6.17 18.57
N THR A 209 -2.35 -5.09 17.82
CA THR A 209 -1.95 -5.18 16.41
C THR A 209 -0.66 -5.98 16.24
N VAL A 210 0.34 -5.75 17.10
CA VAL A 210 1.63 -6.46 17.06
C VAL A 210 1.46 -7.94 17.37
N LYS A 211 0.59 -8.29 18.34
CA LYS A 211 0.29 -9.68 18.71
C LYS A 211 -0.67 -10.38 17.73
N GLY A 212 -1.20 -9.67 16.75
CA GLY A 212 -2.23 -10.19 15.85
C GLY A 212 -3.56 -10.47 16.54
N TRP A 213 -3.86 -9.76 17.64
CA TRP A 213 -5.12 -9.84 18.35
C TRP A 213 -6.13 -8.88 17.75
N LEU A 214 -7.38 -9.33 17.74
CA LEU A 214 -8.50 -8.54 17.28
C LEU A 214 -8.86 -7.47 18.32
N ASP A 215 -9.13 -6.24 17.86
CA ASP A 215 -9.47 -5.10 18.72
C ASP A 215 -10.63 -4.29 18.09
N GLY A 216 -11.86 -4.64 18.44
CA GLY A 216 -13.08 -3.97 18.01
C GLY A 216 -13.51 -2.83 18.94
N ARG A 217 -14.67 -2.23 18.61
CA ARG A 217 -15.38 -1.36 19.56
C ARG A 217 -16.05 -2.20 20.66
N GLY A 218 -16.08 -1.68 21.87
CA GLY A 218 -16.66 -2.38 23.02
C GLY A 218 -15.74 -3.39 23.70
N GLY A 219 -14.49 -3.55 23.21
CA GLY A 219 -13.47 -4.42 23.78
C GLY A 219 -12.44 -3.68 24.64
N GLY A 220 -11.17 -4.12 24.57
CA GLY A 220 -10.09 -3.63 25.43
C GLY A 220 -9.61 -2.20 25.13
N ASP A 221 -9.99 -1.62 23.99
CA ASP A 221 -9.61 -0.28 23.51
C ASP A 221 -8.12 0.08 23.77
N PRO A 222 -7.16 -0.67 23.18
CA PRO A 222 -5.75 -0.45 23.43
C PRO A 222 -5.28 0.90 22.92
N VAL A 223 -4.31 1.49 23.65
CA VAL A 223 -3.59 2.69 23.22
C VAL A 223 -2.53 2.36 22.19
N LEU A 224 -1.98 3.37 21.53
CA LEU A 224 -0.75 3.22 20.74
C LEU A 224 0.38 2.72 21.64
N ASN A 225 1.20 1.81 21.09
CA ASN A 225 2.49 1.49 21.68
C ASN A 225 3.57 2.49 21.19
N PRO A 226 4.80 2.47 21.69
CA PRO A 226 5.84 3.42 21.27
C PRO A 226 6.08 3.46 19.75
N ASP A 227 6.05 2.32 19.06
CA ASP A 227 6.17 2.28 17.59
C ASP A 227 4.95 2.89 16.92
N GLY A 228 3.76 2.73 17.52
CA GLY A 228 2.52 3.34 17.05
C GLY A 228 2.52 4.86 17.21
N GLU A 229 3.08 5.38 18.31
CA GLU A 229 3.26 6.82 18.52
C GLU A 229 4.25 7.41 17.50
N ALA A 230 5.37 6.73 17.24
CA ALA A 230 6.31 7.14 16.21
C ALA A 230 5.64 7.15 14.80
N LYS A 231 4.84 6.14 14.49
CA LYS A 231 4.06 6.12 13.24
C LYS A 231 3.02 7.24 13.18
N ALA A 232 2.36 7.58 14.28
CA ALA A 232 1.42 8.70 14.34
C ALA A 232 2.11 10.04 14.02
N GLN A 233 3.32 10.25 14.53
CA GLN A 233 4.12 11.44 14.21
C GLN A 233 4.58 11.45 12.73
N ALA A 234 4.97 10.31 12.19
CA ALA A 234 5.30 10.18 10.77
C ALA A 234 4.08 10.47 9.87
N CYS A 235 2.89 9.97 10.25
CA CYS A 235 1.63 10.30 9.58
C CYS A 235 1.36 11.81 9.66
N ALA A 236 1.50 12.43 10.80
CA ALA A 236 1.29 13.86 11.00
C ALA A 236 2.17 14.70 10.06
N ALA A 237 3.46 14.37 9.98
CA ALA A 237 4.40 15.01 9.06
C ALA A 237 4.03 14.79 7.57
N ALA A 238 3.57 13.60 7.21
CA ALA A 238 3.15 13.29 5.85
C ALA A 238 1.84 14.00 5.48
N VAL A 239 0.85 13.97 6.36
CA VAL A 239 -0.44 14.64 6.18
C VAL A 239 -0.23 16.15 5.98
N ARG A 240 0.60 16.79 6.79
CA ARG A 240 0.90 18.23 6.66
C ARG A 240 1.46 18.62 5.29
N ARG A 241 2.18 17.69 4.61
CA ARG A 241 2.67 17.92 3.24
C ARG A 241 1.60 17.71 2.16
N LEU A 242 0.57 16.92 2.46
CA LEU A 242 -0.46 16.52 1.48
C LEU A 242 -1.70 17.41 1.51
N VAL A 243 -2.01 18.03 2.66
CA VAL A 243 -3.22 18.84 2.83
C VAL A 243 -2.86 20.31 2.98
N GLY A 244 -3.77 21.20 2.57
CA GLY A 244 -3.64 22.64 2.75
C GLY A 244 -3.91 23.10 4.20
N THR A 245 -4.09 24.39 4.39
CA THR A 245 -4.30 25.00 5.71
C THR A 245 -5.75 24.89 6.22
N GLU A 246 -6.73 24.81 5.30
CA GLU A 246 -8.15 24.66 5.66
C GLU A 246 -8.51 23.16 5.62
N VAL A 247 -8.33 22.49 6.77
CA VAL A 247 -8.53 21.06 6.89
C VAL A 247 -9.23 20.71 8.20
N ARG A 248 -10.20 19.81 8.12
CA ARG A 248 -10.85 19.21 9.29
C ARG A 248 -10.18 17.89 9.64
N VAL A 249 -10.02 17.62 10.94
CA VAL A 249 -9.57 16.32 11.43
C VAL A 249 -10.72 15.66 12.18
N VAL A 250 -11.17 14.51 11.66
CA VAL A 250 -12.21 13.66 12.28
C VAL A 250 -11.60 12.34 12.68
N THR A 251 -11.87 11.85 13.88
CA THR A 251 -11.34 10.58 14.38
C THR A 251 -12.47 9.63 14.77
N SER A 252 -12.23 8.33 14.69
CA SER A 252 -12.97 7.37 15.53
C SER A 252 -12.84 7.73 17.00
N ALA A 253 -13.82 7.35 17.82
CA ALA A 253 -13.80 7.59 19.27
C ALA A 253 -12.80 6.70 20.01
N LEU A 254 -12.28 5.62 19.41
CA LEU A 254 -11.35 4.68 20.04
C LEU A 254 -9.96 5.33 20.26
N ARG A 255 -9.36 5.02 21.42
CA ARG A 255 -8.15 5.69 21.94
C ARG A 255 -7.01 5.73 20.93
N ARG A 256 -6.68 4.64 20.26
CA ARG A 256 -5.62 4.54 19.25
C ARG A 256 -5.84 5.45 18.04
N ALA A 257 -7.09 5.62 17.61
CA ALA A 257 -7.43 6.53 16.51
C ALA A 257 -7.36 7.99 16.97
N ARG A 258 -7.87 8.28 18.17
CA ARG A 258 -7.76 9.61 18.77
C ARG A 258 -6.31 10.04 18.95
N GLN A 259 -5.45 9.21 19.54
CA GLN A 259 -4.03 9.51 19.72
C GLN A 259 -3.33 9.79 18.37
N THR A 260 -3.66 9.03 17.31
CA THR A 260 -3.13 9.28 15.97
C THR A 260 -3.67 10.59 15.40
N GLY A 261 -4.96 10.87 15.58
CA GLY A 261 -5.61 12.09 15.10
C GLY A 261 -5.15 13.34 15.86
N ASP A 262 -4.91 13.24 17.16
CA ASP A 262 -4.39 14.34 17.98
C ASP A 262 -2.99 14.77 17.52
N ALA A 263 -2.11 13.81 17.21
CA ALA A 263 -0.79 14.10 16.64
C ALA A 263 -0.89 14.81 15.28
N ILE A 264 -1.85 14.39 14.43
CA ILE A 264 -2.10 15.05 13.13
C ILE A 264 -2.68 16.44 13.33
N ALA A 265 -3.66 16.60 14.20
CA ALA A 265 -4.30 17.88 14.49
C ALA A 265 -3.31 18.91 15.06
N GLU A 266 -2.43 18.47 15.97
CA GLU A 266 -1.33 19.28 16.50
C GLU A 266 -0.40 19.77 15.38
N ALA A 267 0.04 18.88 14.49
CA ALA A 267 0.92 19.23 13.37
C ALA A 267 0.27 20.18 12.35
N LEU A 268 -1.07 20.18 12.26
CA LEU A 268 -1.86 21.07 11.40
C LEU A 268 -2.30 22.37 12.10
N GLY A 269 -2.05 22.50 13.41
CA GLY A 269 -2.50 23.65 14.19
C GLY A 269 -4.02 23.73 14.36
N THR A 270 -4.71 22.59 14.37
CA THR A 270 -6.17 22.48 14.51
C THR A 270 -6.54 21.54 15.66
N THR A 271 -7.82 21.26 15.85
CA THR A 271 -8.33 20.29 16.81
C THR A 271 -9.05 19.14 16.11
N ALA A 272 -8.87 17.94 16.62
CA ALA A 272 -9.61 16.77 16.14
C ALA A 272 -10.99 16.68 16.80
N THR A 273 -11.99 16.28 16.01
CA THR A 273 -13.34 15.92 16.51
C THR A 273 -13.54 14.42 16.40
N SER A 274 -14.25 13.82 17.35
CA SER A 274 -14.51 12.38 17.31
C SER A 274 -15.92 12.07 16.81
N ASP A 275 -16.02 11.00 15.99
CA ASP A 275 -17.29 10.45 15.50
C ASP A 275 -17.25 8.92 15.63
N GLU A 276 -18.09 8.37 16.52
CA GLU A 276 -18.16 6.94 16.82
C GLU A 276 -18.68 6.09 15.63
N ARG A 277 -19.25 6.71 14.62
CA ARG A 277 -19.66 6.03 13.38
C ARG A 277 -18.47 5.46 12.61
N PHE A 278 -17.25 5.95 12.88
CA PHE A 278 -16.01 5.45 12.28
C PHE A 278 -15.22 4.51 13.19
N ASP A 279 -15.80 4.07 14.32
CA ASP A 279 -15.19 3.07 15.19
C ASP A 279 -15.02 1.72 14.47
N GLU A 280 -14.02 0.94 14.90
CA GLU A 280 -13.83 -0.42 14.37
C GLU A 280 -15.06 -1.29 14.62
N GLN A 281 -15.25 -2.32 13.83
CA GLN A 281 -16.36 -3.23 13.97
C GLN A 281 -16.40 -3.85 15.38
N GLY A 282 -17.58 -3.91 15.99
CA GLY A 282 -17.78 -4.64 17.24
C GLY A 282 -17.48 -6.12 17.05
N LEU A 283 -16.51 -6.65 17.80
CA LEU A 283 -16.03 -8.02 17.62
C LEU A 283 -16.61 -9.01 18.65
N GLY A 284 -17.34 -8.52 19.65
CA GLY A 284 -18.00 -9.36 20.65
C GLY A 284 -17.02 -10.38 21.27
N ASP A 285 -17.42 -11.64 21.30
CA ASP A 285 -16.63 -12.73 21.90
C ASP A 285 -15.25 -12.95 21.24
N TRP A 286 -15.00 -12.35 20.07
CA TRP A 286 -13.71 -12.47 19.39
C TRP A 286 -12.71 -11.40 19.79
N ASP A 287 -13.13 -10.38 20.52
CA ASP A 287 -12.23 -9.32 20.97
C ASP A 287 -11.09 -9.87 21.82
N GLY A 288 -9.87 -9.37 21.62
CA GLY A 288 -8.67 -9.83 22.30
C GLY A 288 -8.15 -11.21 21.87
N LYS A 289 -8.71 -11.84 20.84
CA LYS A 289 -8.29 -13.15 20.32
C LYS A 289 -7.54 -13.03 19.01
N SER A 290 -6.64 -13.97 18.75
CA SER A 290 -6.00 -14.09 17.43
C SER A 290 -6.93 -14.75 16.42
N MET A 291 -6.71 -14.48 15.12
CA MET A 291 -7.44 -15.18 14.06
C MET A 291 -7.29 -16.71 14.11
N ALA A 292 -6.13 -17.21 14.56
CA ALA A 292 -5.92 -18.65 14.75
C ALA A 292 -6.84 -19.23 15.85
N GLN A 293 -6.99 -18.51 16.97
CA GLN A 293 -7.91 -18.90 18.03
C GLN A 293 -9.37 -18.86 17.57
N VAL A 294 -9.74 -17.82 16.79
CA VAL A 294 -11.09 -17.72 16.20
C VAL A 294 -11.35 -18.88 15.25
N ALA A 295 -10.43 -19.15 14.31
CA ALA A 295 -10.58 -20.24 13.36
C ALA A 295 -10.66 -21.63 14.02
N ALA A 296 -9.95 -21.84 15.14
CA ALA A 296 -9.97 -23.10 15.87
C ALA A 296 -11.26 -23.28 16.69
N ARG A 297 -11.81 -22.20 17.26
CA ARG A 297 -12.96 -22.26 18.19
C ARG A 297 -14.30 -22.03 17.52
N TRP A 298 -14.33 -21.21 16.46
CA TRP A 298 -15.56 -20.78 15.77
C TRP A 298 -15.42 -20.84 14.25
N PRO A 299 -15.10 -22.01 13.65
CA PRO A 299 -14.86 -22.14 12.21
C PRO A 299 -16.12 -21.82 11.37
N ASP A 300 -17.30 -22.21 11.84
CA ASP A 300 -18.55 -21.99 11.13
C ASP A 300 -18.95 -20.51 11.15
N GLU A 301 -18.78 -19.83 12.28
CA GLU A 301 -19.01 -18.41 12.42
C GLU A 301 -18.01 -17.58 11.59
N LEU A 302 -16.77 -18.04 11.49
CA LEU A 302 -15.79 -17.41 10.62
C LEU A 302 -16.14 -17.57 9.13
N ALA A 303 -16.73 -18.71 8.75
CA ALA A 303 -17.25 -18.92 7.40
C ALA A 303 -18.48 -18.04 7.13
N ALA A 304 -19.43 -17.97 8.06
CA ALA A 304 -20.60 -17.12 7.98
C ALA A 304 -20.22 -15.63 7.82
N LEU A 305 -19.26 -15.12 8.59
CA LEU A 305 -18.78 -13.75 8.47
C LEU A 305 -18.30 -13.37 7.07
N ARG A 306 -17.79 -14.34 6.30
CA ARG A 306 -17.25 -14.10 4.96
C ARG A 306 -18.29 -14.11 3.86
N THR A 307 -19.40 -14.80 4.10
CA THR A 307 -20.42 -15.08 3.08
C THR A 307 -21.74 -14.38 3.35
N ASP A 308 -22.04 -14.06 4.63
CA ASP A 308 -23.28 -13.42 5.05
C ASP A 308 -23.00 -12.06 5.69
N PRO A 309 -23.30 -10.94 5.01
CA PRO A 309 -23.10 -9.61 5.57
C PRO A 309 -24.02 -9.28 6.76
N ALA A 310 -25.15 -9.97 6.91
CA ALA A 310 -26.05 -9.80 8.04
C ALA A 310 -25.63 -10.60 9.27
N TYR A 311 -24.66 -11.51 9.14
CA TYR A 311 -24.19 -12.31 10.26
C TYR A 311 -23.47 -11.43 11.30
N ALA A 312 -23.95 -11.46 12.55
CA ALA A 312 -23.30 -10.90 13.72
C ALA A 312 -22.89 -12.01 14.69
N ARG A 313 -21.63 -12.03 15.12
CA ARG A 313 -21.17 -12.89 16.21
C ARG A 313 -21.77 -12.44 17.53
N PRO A 314 -21.89 -13.33 18.54
CA PRO A 314 -22.45 -12.96 19.85
C PRO A 314 -21.75 -11.72 20.44
N GLY A 315 -22.53 -10.72 20.83
CA GLY A 315 -22.04 -9.43 21.36
C GLY A 315 -21.30 -8.56 20.36
N GLY A 316 -21.28 -8.95 19.08
CA GLY A 316 -20.60 -8.23 18.01
C GLY A 316 -21.57 -7.51 17.08
N GLU A 317 -21.01 -6.92 16.05
CA GLU A 317 -21.70 -6.16 15.00
C GLU A 317 -21.61 -6.91 13.66
N SER A 318 -22.69 -6.95 12.90
CA SER A 318 -22.70 -7.47 11.53
C SER A 318 -21.94 -6.52 10.57
N HIS A 319 -21.69 -6.98 9.33
CA HIS A 319 -21.14 -6.10 8.32
C HIS A 319 -22.16 -5.04 7.87
N ASP A 320 -23.44 -5.40 7.79
CA ASP A 320 -24.49 -4.47 7.39
C ASP A 320 -24.67 -3.33 8.40
N GLU A 321 -24.67 -3.64 9.71
CA GLU A 321 -24.71 -2.62 10.78
C GLU A 321 -23.47 -1.69 10.71
N LEU A 322 -22.27 -2.27 10.54
CA LEU A 322 -21.03 -1.51 10.32
C LEU A 322 -21.17 -0.59 9.11
N ARG A 323 -21.61 -1.13 7.97
CA ARG A 323 -21.76 -0.39 6.72
C ARG A 323 -22.70 0.80 6.88
N ASP A 324 -23.86 0.56 7.45
CA ASP A 324 -24.91 1.57 7.57
C ASP A 324 -24.45 2.78 8.41
N ARG A 325 -23.78 2.53 9.57
CA ARG A 325 -23.25 3.64 10.39
C ARG A 325 -22.06 4.35 9.74
N VAL A 326 -21.14 3.59 9.12
CA VAL A 326 -19.97 4.18 8.47
C VAL A 326 -20.37 5.04 7.27
N LEU A 327 -21.31 4.55 6.44
CA LEU A 327 -21.79 5.31 5.29
C LEU A 327 -22.64 6.51 5.68
N ALA A 328 -23.33 6.49 6.82
CA ALA A 328 -23.99 7.69 7.36
C ALA A 328 -22.94 8.75 7.73
N GLY A 329 -21.87 8.39 8.44
CA GLY A 329 -20.77 9.31 8.73
C GLY A 329 -20.02 9.79 7.49
N TRP A 330 -19.82 8.89 6.52
CA TRP A 330 -19.19 9.22 5.24
C TRP A 330 -19.94 10.29 4.44
N ARG A 331 -21.29 10.18 4.35
CA ARG A 331 -22.12 11.19 3.69
C ARG A 331 -21.95 12.56 4.33
N ASP A 332 -21.99 12.64 5.67
CA ASP A 332 -21.78 13.91 6.38
C ASP A 332 -20.39 14.53 6.09
N VAL A 333 -19.35 13.69 6.00
CA VAL A 333 -18.00 14.16 5.65
C VAL A 333 -17.95 14.67 4.21
N VAL A 334 -18.59 13.99 3.27
CA VAL A 334 -18.67 14.39 1.86
C VAL A 334 -19.47 15.69 1.73
N ASP A 335 -20.67 15.76 2.34
CA ASP A 335 -21.57 16.92 2.26
C ASP A 335 -20.98 18.19 2.88
N ALA A 336 -20.10 18.03 3.85
CA ALA A 336 -19.39 19.15 4.47
C ALA A 336 -18.34 19.80 3.53
N GLY A 337 -18.00 19.20 2.41
CA GLY A 337 -17.07 19.74 1.40
C GLY A 337 -15.64 19.96 1.91
N GLY A 338 -14.78 20.58 1.09
CA GLY A 338 -13.42 20.94 1.44
C GLY A 338 -12.49 19.73 1.66
N THR A 339 -11.51 19.85 2.58
CA THR A 339 -10.56 18.78 2.89
C THR A 339 -10.79 18.23 4.28
N THR A 340 -10.87 16.91 4.42
CA THR A 340 -11.01 16.21 5.69
C THR A 340 -9.95 15.12 5.82
N VAL A 341 -9.25 15.10 6.95
CA VAL A 341 -8.43 13.96 7.40
C VAL A 341 -9.29 13.11 8.32
N LEU A 342 -9.58 11.89 7.91
CA LEU A 342 -10.38 10.95 8.67
C LEU A 342 -9.48 9.85 9.25
N VAL A 343 -9.35 9.82 10.57
CA VAL A 343 -8.50 8.86 11.28
C VAL A 343 -9.36 7.75 11.87
N GLY A 344 -9.08 6.51 11.50
CA GLY A 344 -9.91 5.38 11.91
C GLY A 344 -9.23 4.04 11.75
N HIS A 345 -9.99 3.06 11.29
CA HIS A 345 -9.66 1.65 11.37
C HIS A 345 -9.80 0.96 10.01
N ARG A 346 -9.32 -0.30 9.98
CA ARG A 346 -9.26 -1.07 8.74
C ARG A 346 -10.64 -1.33 8.15
N LYS A 347 -11.59 -1.87 8.92
CA LYS A 347 -12.89 -2.26 8.36
C LYS A 347 -13.79 -1.09 7.98
N PRO A 348 -13.95 -0.03 8.79
CA PRO A 348 -14.65 1.18 8.35
C PRO A 348 -14.11 1.75 7.04
N PHE A 349 -12.78 1.79 6.86
CA PHE A 349 -12.20 2.29 5.61
C PHE A 349 -12.39 1.34 4.44
N LEU A 350 -12.40 0.03 4.67
CA LEU A 350 -12.78 -0.93 3.63
C LEU A 350 -14.24 -0.76 3.20
N VAL A 351 -15.15 -0.43 4.12
CA VAL A 351 -16.55 -0.10 3.79
C VAL A 351 -16.62 1.12 2.89
N VAL A 352 -15.91 2.22 3.24
CA VAL A 352 -15.85 3.43 2.39
C VAL A 352 -15.29 3.11 1.01
N LEU A 353 -14.19 2.37 0.94
CA LEU A 353 -13.56 2.01 -0.33
C LEU A 353 -14.43 1.05 -1.16
N ALA A 354 -15.15 0.13 -0.52
CA ALA A 354 -16.09 -0.73 -1.22
C ALA A 354 -17.25 0.05 -1.84
N GLU A 355 -17.78 1.05 -1.13
CA GLU A 355 -18.81 1.95 -1.64
C GLU A 355 -18.30 2.74 -2.84
N VAL A 356 -17.16 3.43 -2.68
CA VAL A 356 -16.56 4.28 -3.74
C VAL A 356 -16.19 3.48 -4.99
N LEU A 357 -15.71 2.26 -4.82
CA LEU A 357 -15.23 1.40 -5.93
C LEU A 357 -16.30 0.44 -6.46
N GLY A 358 -17.52 0.45 -5.91
CA GLY A 358 -18.59 -0.49 -6.28
C GLY A 358 -18.23 -1.95 -6.00
N MET A 359 -17.45 -2.23 -4.93
CA MET A 359 -17.01 -3.58 -4.62
C MET A 359 -18.06 -4.34 -3.79
N PRO A 360 -18.37 -5.58 -4.16
CA PRO A 360 -19.25 -6.42 -3.37
C PRO A 360 -18.58 -6.91 -2.07
N HIS A 361 -19.39 -7.31 -1.08
CA HIS A 361 -18.95 -7.73 0.26
C HIS A 361 -17.88 -8.83 0.24
N ASP A 362 -17.99 -9.80 -0.64
CA ASP A 362 -17.04 -10.93 -0.76
C ASP A 362 -15.65 -10.51 -1.28
N ARG A 363 -15.51 -9.28 -1.78
CA ARG A 363 -14.27 -8.77 -2.38
C ARG A 363 -13.60 -7.65 -1.61
N PHE A 364 -14.30 -6.96 -0.70
CA PHE A 364 -13.72 -5.80 -0.01
C PHE A 364 -12.51 -6.17 0.87
N TRP A 365 -12.39 -7.42 1.29
CA TRP A 365 -11.24 -7.94 2.03
C TRP A 365 -9.91 -7.95 1.25
N ARG A 366 -9.96 -7.78 -0.07
CA ARG A 366 -8.80 -7.82 -0.96
C ARG A 366 -7.91 -6.59 -0.83
N LEU A 367 -8.42 -5.49 -0.27
CA LEU A 367 -7.63 -4.29 -0.02
C LEU A 367 -6.86 -4.39 1.30
N ALA A 368 -5.56 -4.09 1.22
CA ALA A 368 -4.72 -3.95 2.40
C ALA A 368 -4.74 -2.51 2.91
N LEU A 369 -4.78 -2.33 4.23
CA LEU A 369 -4.61 -1.04 4.89
C LEU A 369 -3.71 -1.27 6.11
N ALA A 370 -2.44 -0.91 6.01
CA ALA A 370 -1.45 -1.08 7.07
C ALA A 370 -1.65 -0.04 8.20
N PRO A 371 -1.26 -0.35 9.45
CA PRO A 371 -1.26 0.65 10.52
C PRO A 371 -0.40 1.87 10.16
N GLY A 372 -0.97 3.07 10.24
CA GLY A 372 -0.35 4.32 9.80
C GLY A 372 -0.44 4.58 8.30
N SER A 373 -1.10 3.73 7.51
CA SER A 373 -1.24 3.98 6.07
C SER A 373 -2.18 5.13 5.75
N LEU A 374 -1.92 5.78 4.63
CA LEU A 374 -2.73 6.86 4.05
C LEU A 374 -3.46 6.34 2.80
N THR A 375 -4.71 6.79 2.61
CA THR A 375 -5.52 6.52 1.41
C THR A 375 -6.24 7.80 1.02
N GLY A 376 -6.10 8.23 -0.22
CA GLY A 376 -6.71 9.47 -0.74
C GLY A 376 -7.98 9.18 -1.54
N VAL A 377 -9.07 9.88 -1.22
CA VAL A 377 -10.35 9.82 -1.93
C VAL A 377 -10.82 11.23 -2.28
N GLU A 378 -11.33 11.42 -3.47
CA GLU A 378 -11.95 12.65 -3.94
C GLU A 378 -13.37 12.35 -4.38
N VAL A 379 -14.34 13.19 -3.96
CA VAL A 379 -15.76 13.02 -4.29
C VAL A 379 -16.29 14.33 -4.86
N TRP A 380 -16.91 14.29 -6.03
CA TRP A 380 -17.50 15.45 -6.71
C TRP A 380 -18.99 15.62 -6.36
N ALA A 381 -19.53 16.80 -6.66
CA ALA A 381 -20.91 17.16 -6.35
C ALA A 381 -21.96 16.26 -7.04
N ASP A 382 -21.61 15.60 -8.15
CA ASP A 382 -22.46 14.65 -8.85
C ASP A 382 -22.43 13.23 -8.26
N GLY A 383 -21.67 13.02 -7.19
CA GLY A 383 -21.47 11.72 -6.53
C GLY A 383 -20.39 10.85 -7.17
N ASN A 384 -19.77 11.26 -8.28
CA ASN A 384 -18.59 10.58 -8.79
C ASN A 384 -17.45 10.66 -7.79
N ALA A 385 -16.64 9.60 -7.71
CA ALA A 385 -15.53 9.53 -6.79
C ALA A 385 -14.27 8.92 -7.44
N SER A 386 -13.12 9.34 -6.96
CA SER A 386 -11.81 8.80 -7.37
C SER A 386 -10.99 8.41 -6.15
N VAL A 387 -10.25 7.31 -6.25
CA VAL A 387 -9.27 6.89 -5.24
C VAL A 387 -7.88 7.21 -5.79
N SER A 388 -7.27 8.27 -5.29
CA SER A 388 -5.98 8.77 -5.78
C SER A 388 -4.82 7.83 -5.46
N PHE A 389 -4.86 7.20 -4.28
CA PHE A 389 -3.92 6.18 -3.84
C PHE A 389 -4.50 5.37 -2.67
N VAL A 390 -4.06 4.13 -2.52
CA VAL A 390 -4.47 3.23 -1.42
C VAL A 390 -3.24 2.75 -0.66
N ASN A 391 -3.37 2.65 0.67
CA ASN A 391 -2.38 2.03 1.55
C ASN A 391 -0.95 2.59 1.40
N ARG A 392 -0.79 3.88 1.18
CA ARG A 392 0.53 4.52 1.09
C ARG A 392 1.23 4.49 2.45
N THR A 393 2.43 3.92 2.49
CA THR A 393 3.24 3.73 3.70
C THR A 393 4.67 4.27 3.58
N SER A 394 5.01 4.92 2.47
CA SER A 394 6.35 5.43 2.18
C SER A 394 6.87 6.49 3.16
N HIS A 395 6.03 6.96 4.06
CA HIS A 395 6.37 7.93 5.11
C HIS A 395 6.69 7.29 6.46
N LEU A 396 6.49 5.96 6.59
CA LEU A 396 6.64 5.23 7.85
C LEU A 396 8.06 4.70 8.07
#